data_28b5da3ba49e5b168de743a345449672
#
_entry.id   28b5da3ba49e5b168de743a345449672
#
_cell.length_a   1.000
_cell.length_b   1.000
_cell.length_c   1.000
_cell.angle_alpha   90.00
_cell.angle_beta   90.00
_cell.angle_gamma   90.00
#
_symmetry.space_group_name_H-M   'P 1'
#
loop_
_entity.id
_entity.type
_entity.pdbx_description
1 polymer ?
#
loop_
_entity_poly.entity_id
_entity_poly.type
_entity_poly.pdbx_seq_one_letter_code
_entity_poly.pdbx_strand_id
1 'polypeptide(L)'
;MNDENKIPEWAPALKDLKLRSRIRWNESLKRFNTWRIGGPSRGLVDVETEEDLARLLPFLNKNDIPWFLIGKGSNLLIQDRIWEGVILHLTGDFKSWQPQEHPQTVCAGAALADVTFAQRCVSQGWSGMEFMIGIPGTIGGAVATNAGAHGGETSEFVRSIRWMDLEGIVHQDQRDAFQFAYRFSELDAKQGRVVTSATFELA
;
A
#
# COMPACT_ATOMS: atom_id res chain seq x y z
N MET A 1 30.04 -19.32 0.46
CA MET A 1 29.07 -18.87 -0.57
C MET A 1 28.35 -17.68 0.04
N ASN A 2 28.42 -16.51 -0.60
CA ASN A 2 27.77 -15.31 -0.06
C ASN A 2 26.26 -15.55 0.06
N ASP A 3 25.76 -15.40 1.26
CA ASP A 3 24.34 -15.59 1.62
C ASP A 3 23.41 -14.62 0.84
N GLU A 4 23.98 -13.57 0.26
CA GLU A 4 23.27 -12.52 -0.49
C GLU A 4 22.53 -13.04 -1.75
N ASN A 5 22.99 -14.11 -2.38
CA ASN A 5 22.40 -14.64 -3.62
C ASN A 5 21.57 -15.92 -3.42
N LYS A 6 21.34 -16.32 -2.17
CA LYS A 6 20.54 -17.50 -1.88
C LYS A 6 19.07 -17.25 -2.27
N ILE A 7 18.53 -18.11 -3.12
CA ILE A 7 17.11 -18.17 -3.43
C ILE A 7 16.42 -18.91 -2.29
N PRO A 8 15.35 -18.36 -1.69
CA PRO A 8 14.66 -19.01 -0.58
C PRO A 8 13.92 -20.28 -1.04
N GLU A 9 13.73 -21.23 -0.11
CA GLU A 9 13.09 -22.52 -0.40
C GLU A 9 11.64 -22.38 -0.90
N TRP A 10 10.95 -21.33 -0.48
CA TRP A 10 9.59 -21.03 -0.92
C TRP A 10 9.49 -20.37 -2.32
N ALA A 11 10.63 -19.99 -2.93
CA ALA A 11 10.62 -19.27 -4.21
C ALA A 11 10.01 -20.07 -5.39
N PRO A 12 10.23 -21.39 -5.54
CA PRO A 12 9.55 -22.16 -6.59
C PRO A 12 8.02 -22.10 -6.42
N ALA A 13 7.52 -22.32 -5.21
CA ALA A 13 6.09 -22.31 -4.92
C ALA A 13 5.46 -20.93 -5.15
N LEU A 14 6.18 -19.83 -4.86
CA LEU A 14 5.73 -18.48 -5.18
C LEU A 14 5.61 -18.26 -6.71
N LYS A 15 6.55 -18.79 -7.50
CA LYS A 15 6.48 -18.74 -8.97
C LYS A 15 5.29 -19.53 -9.52
N ASP A 16 4.95 -20.66 -8.89
CA ASP A 16 3.85 -21.52 -9.31
C ASP A 16 2.46 -20.88 -9.14
N LEU A 17 2.36 -19.76 -8.40
CA LEU A 17 1.16 -18.95 -8.33
C LEU A 17 0.80 -18.30 -9.68
N LYS A 18 1.74 -18.25 -10.65
CA LYS A 18 1.53 -17.70 -12.01
C LYS A 18 0.93 -16.30 -11.97
N LEU A 19 1.48 -15.44 -11.12
CA LEU A 19 1.07 -14.05 -10.99
C LEU A 19 1.37 -13.28 -12.29
N ARG A 20 0.57 -12.29 -12.62
CA ARG A 20 0.89 -11.27 -13.63
C ARG A 20 1.97 -10.33 -13.11
N SER A 21 1.98 -10.14 -11.80
CA SER A 21 2.89 -9.29 -11.04
C SER A 21 4.34 -9.72 -11.17
N ARG A 22 5.24 -8.75 -11.26
CA ARG A 22 6.68 -8.99 -11.39
C ARG A 22 7.27 -9.39 -10.05
N ILE A 23 7.99 -10.53 -10.01
CA ILE A 23 8.77 -10.98 -8.86
C ILE A 23 10.24 -10.64 -9.10
N ARG A 24 10.88 -10.00 -8.12
CA ARG A 24 12.32 -9.71 -8.06
C ARG A 24 12.94 -10.41 -6.87
N TRP A 25 14.12 -10.95 -7.06
CA TRP A 25 14.85 -11.70 -6.04
C TRP A 25 16.07 -10.91 -5.55
N ASN A 26 16.35 -10.97 -4.26
CA ASN A 26 17.46 -10.27 -3.64
C ASN A 26 17.52 -8.77 -4.01
N GLU A 27 16.35 -8.14 -4.10
CA GLU A 27 16.21 -6.73 -4.53
C GLU A 27 16.58 -5.80 -3.39
N SER A 28 17.49 -4.85 -3.66
CA SER A 28 17.87 -3.82 -2.71
C SER A 28 16.71 -2.87 -2.40
N LEU A 29 16.42 -2.69 -1.11
CA LEU A 29 15.35 -1.81 -0.65
C LEU A 29 15.71 -0.32 -0.62
N LYS A 30 16.95 0.04 -0.96
CA LYS A 30 17.42 1.44 -0.99
C LYS A 30 16.58 2.36 -1.88
N ARG A 31 15.99 1.82 -2.98
CA ARG A 31 15.16 2.60 -3.90
C ARG A 31 13.71 2.75 -3.45
N PHE A 32 13.34 2.02 -2.39
CA PHE A 32 11.96 1.94 -1.90
C PHE A 32 11.73 2.73 -0.62
N ASN A 33 12.64 3.61 -0.26
CA ASN A 33 12.46 4.53 0.87
C ASN A 33 13.17 5.86 0.64
N THR A 34 12.74 6.88 1.37
CA THR A 34 13.23 8.25 1.26
C THR A 34 14.71 8.38 1.67
N TRP A 35 15.14 7.62 2.67
CA TRP A 35 16.51 7.65 3.20
C TRP A 35 17.54 6.98 2.28
N ARG A 36 17.09 6.19 1.28
CA ARG A 36 17.92 5.42 0.35
C ARG A 36 18.90 4.48 1.06
N ILE A 37 18.48 3.90 2.18
CA ILE A 37 19.23 2.90 2.97
C ILE A 37 18.43 1.60 3.02
N GLY A 38 19.08 0.52 3.47
CA GLY A 38 18.46 -0.78 3.69
C GLY A 38 19.06 -1.88 2.83
N GLY A 39 19.12 -3.08 3.42
CA GLY A 39 19.57 -4.31 2.78
C GLY A 39 18.58 -4.82 1.73
N PRO A 40 18.90 -5.94 1.07
CA PRO A 40 18.00 -6.58 0.11
C PRO A 40 16.87 -7.35 0.80
N SER A 41 15.75 -7.55 0.09
CA SER A 41 14.75 -8.55 0.45
C SER A 41 14.91 -9.82 -0.40
N ARG A 42 14.60 -10.98 0.15
CA ARG A 42 14.63 -12.27 -0.59
C ARG A 42 13.66 -12.25 -1.76
N GLY A 43 12.47 -11.73 -1.55
CA GLY A 43 11.50 -11.51 -2.61
C GLY A 43 10.93 -10.09 -2.56
N LEU A 44 10.68 -9.50 -3.72
CA LEU A 44 9.90 -8.29 -3.89
C LEU A 44 8.92 -8.51 -5.03
N VAL A 45 7.64 -8.30 -4.76
CA VAL A 45 6.57 -8.44 -5.75
C VAL A 45 5.97 -7.07 -6.03
N ASP A 46 6.09 -6.60 -7.28
CA ASP A 46 5.33 -5.46 -7.75
C ASP A 46 3.91 -5.95 -8.07
N VAL A 47 3.01 -5.84 -7.09
CA VAL A 47 1.63 -6.35 -7.18
C VAL A 47 0.81 -5.41 -8.05
N GLU A 48 0.31 -5.91 -9.18
CA GLU A 48 -0.36 -5.08 -10.19
C GLU A 48 -1.88 -5.14 -10.12
N THR A 49 -2.46 -6.24 -9.60
CA THR A 49 -3.90 -6.46 -9.58
C THR A 49 -4.39 -7.00 -8.24
N GLU A 50 -5.67 -6.80 -7.91
CA GLU A 50 -6.31 -7.43 -6.74
C GLU A 50 -6.30 -8.95 -6.84
N GLU A 51 -6.41 -9.52 -8.07
CA GLU A 51 -6.36 -10.97 -8.28
C GLU A 51 -5.02 -11.56 -7.83
N ASP A 52 -3.92 -10.91 -8.18
CA ASP A 52 -2.58 -11.33 -7.73
C ASP A 52 -2.42 -11.18 -6.21
N LEU A 53 -2.91 -10.09 -5.64
CA LEU A 53 -2.88 -9.88 -4.19
C LEU A 53 -3.68 -10.95 -3.46
N ALA A 54 -4.87 -11.31 -3.97
CA ALA A 54 -5.74 -12.35 -3.42
C ALA A 54 -5.12 -13.76 -3.45
N ARG A 55 -4.18 -14.01 -4.36
CA ARG A 55 -3.39 -15.26 -4.39
C ARG A 55 -2.17 -15.19 -3.48
N LEU A 56 -1.55 -14.02 -3.38
CA LEU A 56 -0.32 -13.80 -2.60
C LEU A 56 -0.55 -13.86 -1.10
N LEU A 57 -1.55 -13.14 -0.58
CA LEU A 57 -1.77 -13.04 0.88
C LEU A 57 -2.01 -14.41 1.53
N PRO A 58 -2.95 -15.26 1.03
CA PRO A 58 -3.14 -16.60 1.58
C PRO A 58 -1.90 -17.49 1.45
N PHE A 59 -1.17 -17.38 0.34
CA PHE A 59 0.06 -18.15 0.14
C PHE A 59 1.13 -17.78 1.17
N LEU A 60 1.37 -16.50 1.38
CA LEU A 60 2.36 -16.02 2.34
C LEU A 60 1.98 -16.40 3.77
N ASN A 61 0.70 -16.23 4.12
CA ASN A 61 0.18 -16.57 5.44
C ASN A 61 0.24 -18.09 5.71
N LYS A 62 -0.23 -18.91 4.77
CA LYS A 62 -0.24 -20.39 4.93
C LYS A 62 1.15 -21.00 5.06
N ASN A 63 2.16 -20.38 4.45
CA ASN A 63 3.54 -20.88 4.47
C ASN A 63 4.43 -20.16 5.50
N ASP A 64 3.84 -19.36 6.40
CA ASP A 64 4.54 -18.58 7.42
C ASP A 64 5.69 -17.73 6.84
N ILE A 65 5.52 -17.22 5.61
CA ILE A 65 6.53 -16.40 4.95
C ILE A 65 6.37 -14.96 5.45
N PRO A 66 7.38 -14.38 6.11
CA PRO A 66 7.33 -12.98 6.53
C PRO A 66 7.12 -12.07 5.33
N TRP A 67 6.21 -11.12 5.44
CA TRP A 67 5.99 -10.14 4.40
C TRP A 67 5.77 -8.74 4.97
N PHE A 68 5.99 -7.73 4.14
CA PHE A 68 5.76 -6.35 4.50
C PHE A 68 5.26 -5.58 3.28
N LEU A 69 4.21 -4.76 3.48
CA LEU A 69 3.67 -3.89 2.45
C LEU A 69 4.41 -2.55 2.47
N ILE A 70 4.94 -2.16 1.32
CA ILE A 70 5.65 -0.89 1.16
C ILE A 70 4.97 0.00 0.12
N GLY A 71 4.75 1.27 0.48
CA GLY A 71 4.40 2.32 -0.47
C GLY A 71 5.66 3.06 -0.95
N LYS A 72 5.72 4.38 -0.77
CA LYS A 72 6.93 5.18 -1.05
C LYS A 72 8.04 5.03 0.01
N GLY A 73 7.78 4.32 1.11
CA GLY A 73 8.75 4.12 2.18
C GLY A 73 9.19 5.40 2.89
N SER A 74 8.38 6.44 2.86
CA SER A 74 8.69 7.74 3.47
C SER A 74 8.69 7.70 5.00
N ASN A 75 7.97 6.74 5.59
CA ASN A 75 7.88 6.52 7.03
C ASN A 75 8.60 5.24 7.49
N LEU A 76 9.63 4.80 6.74
CA LEU A 76 10.36 3.58 7.03
C LEU A 76 11.84 3.84 7.24
N LEU A 77 12.39 3.18 8.27
CA LEU A 77 13.83 3.02 8.50
C LEU A 77 14.17 1.55 8.29
N ILE A 78 14.85 1.25 7.18
CA ILE A 78 15.16 -0.12 6.77
C ILE A 78 16.59 -0.44 7.15
N GLN A 79 16.78 -1.57 7.87
CA GLN A 79 18.09 -2.03 8.30
C GLN A 79 18.93 -2.53 7.11
N ASP A 80 20.26 -2.39 7.18
CA ASP A 80 21.23 -2.85 6.16
C ASP A 80 21.50 -4.37 6.21
N ARG A 81 20.50 -5.16 6.59
CA ARG A 81 20.57 -6.63 6.59
C ARG A 81 19.53 -7.22 5.64
N ILE A 82 19.72 -8.47 5.27
CA ILE A 82 18.77 -9.17 4.41
C ILE A 82 17.44 -9.33 5.13
N TRP A 83 16.34 -8.95 4.45
CA TRP A 83 15.00 -9.28 4.86
C TRP A 83 14.63 -10.66 4.33
N GLU A 84 14.46 -11.65 5.21
CA GLU A 84 14.21 -13.05 4.86
C GLU A 84 12.77 -13.35 4.42
N GLY A 85 12.06 -12.38 3.93
CA GLY A 85 10.67 -12.48 3.51
C GLY A 85 10.40 -11.82 2.17
N VAL A 86 9.11 -11.51 1.93
CA VAL A 86 8.60 -10.88 0.72
C VAL A 86 8.18 -9.44 1.00
N ILE A 87 8.66 -8.51 0.19
CA ILE A 87 8.13 -7.14 0.13
C ILE A 87 7.02 -7.10 -0.92
N LEU A 88 5.85 -6.64 -0.52
CA LEU A 88 4.72 -6.33 -1.42
C LEU A 88 4.75 -4.84 -1.74
N HIS A 89 4.77 -4.53 -3.02
CA HIS A 89 4.74 -3.16 -3.52
C HIS A 89 3.59 -3.03 -4.50
N LEU A 90 2.51 -2.37 -4.07
CA LEU A 90 1.34 -2.17 -4.92
C LEU A 90 1.67 -1.22 -6.06
N THR A 91 1.20 -1.57 -7.27
CA THR A 91 1.41 -0.81 -8.51
C THR A 91 0.24 -1.06 -9.48
N GLY A 92 0.40 -0.87 -10.77
CA GLY A 92 -0.64 -1.18 -11.77
C GLY A 92 -2.00 -0.54 -11.43
N ASP A 93 -3.03 -1.37 -11.30
CA ASP A 93 -4.43 -0.97 -11.06
C ASP A 93 -4.61 -0.21 -9.74
N PHE A 94 -3.72 -0.43 -8.75
CA PHE A 94 -3.73 0.29 -7.49
C PHE A 94 -3.32 1.78 -7.60
N LYS A 95 -2.93 2.26 -8.80
CA LYS A 95 -2.69 3.69 -9.07
C LYS A 95 -3.90 4.40 -9.70
N SER A 96 -5.05 3.75 -9.66
CA SER A 96 -6.27 4.27 -10.26
C SER A 96 -6.73 5.60 -9.66
N TRP A 97 -7.43 6.37 -10.46
CA TRP A 97 -8.15 7.59 -10.11
C TRP A 97 -9.48 7.56 -10.85
N GLN A 98 -10.57 7.42 -10.13
CA GLN A 98 -11.90 7.22 -10.71
C GLN A 98 -12.91 8.16 -10.03
N PRO A 99 -13.24 9.32 -10.64
CA PRO A 99 -14.36 10.15 -10.21
C PRO A 99 -15.64 9.30 -10.16
N GLN A 100 -16.47 9.55 -9.16
CA GLN A 100 -17.72 8.83 -8.94
C GLN A 100 -18.90 9.67 -9.45
N GLU A 101 -20.08 9.07 -9.54
CA GLU A 101 -21.32 9.78 -9.94
C GLU A 101 -21.71 10.86 -8.95
N HIS A 102 -21.47 10.63 -7.65
CA HIS A 102 -21.72 11.65 -6.64
C HIS A 102 -20.71 12.80 -6.81
N PRO A 103 -21.19 14.07 -6.82
CA PRO A 103 -20.32 15.23 -6.98
C PRO A 103 -19.15 15.22 -5.98
N GLN A 104 -17.97 15.70 -6.43
CA GLN A 104 -16.77 15.84 -5.60
C GLN A 104 -16.33 14.53 -4.90
N THR A 105 -16.70 13.39 -5.46
CA THR A 105 -16.36 12.08 -4.92
C THR A 105 -15.43 11.35 -5.88
N VAL A 106 -14.37 10.74 -5.34
CA VAL A 106 -13.36 10.03 -6.13
C VAL A 106 -12.89 8.76 -5.41
N CYS A 107 -12.82 7.66 -6.13
CA CYS A 107 -12.13 6.45 -5.69
C CYS A 107 -10.68 6.49 -6.16
N ALA A 108 -9.74 6.35 -5.22
CA ALA A 108 -8.31 6.37 -5.46
C ALA A 108 -7.66 5.06 -5.02
N GLY A 109 -6.86 4.47 -5.89
CA GLY A 109 -6.12 3.23 -5.59
C GLY A 109 -5.01 3.47 -4.56
N ALA A 110 -4.74 2.46 -3.73
CA ALA A 110 -3.82 2.55 -2.59
C ALA A 110 -2.38 2.94 -2.96
N ALA A 111 -1.93 2.66 -4.19
CA ALA A 111 -0.59 3.02 -4.67
C ALA A 111 -0.52 4.39 -5.37
N LEU A 112 -1.65 5.10 -5.51
CA LEU A 112 -1.63 6.47 -6.03
C LEU A 112 -0.86 7.37 -5.05
N ALA A 113 0.06 8.17 -5.57
CA ALA A 113 0.84 9.09 -4.74
C ALA A 113 -0.01 10.21 -4.16
N ASP A 114 0.16 10.53 -2.87
CA ASP A 114 -0.59 11.57 -2.15
C ASP A 114 -0.53 12.92 -2.88
N VAL A 115 0.67 13.33 -3.31
CA VAL A 115 0.87 14.57 -4.08
C VAL A 115 0.11 14.56 -5.41
N THR A 116 0.07 13.42 -6.10
CA THR A 116 -0.68 13.28 -7.36
C THR A 116 -2.17 13.34 -7.13
N PHE A 117 -2.65 12.72 -6.05
CA PHE A 117 -4.04 12.78 -5.63
C PHE A 117 -4.46 14.22 -5.37
N ALA A 118 -3.75 14.95 -4.49
CA ALA A 118 -4.05 16.34 -4.17
C ALA A 118 -4.02 17.26 -5.40
N GLN A 119 -3.00 17.11 -6.27
CA GLN A 119 -2.93 17.88 -7.51
C GLN A 119 -4.13 17.64 -8.44
N ARG A 120 -4.60 16.40 -8.54
CA ARG A 120 -5.81 16.09 -9.33
C ARG A 120 -7.06 16.69 -8.71
N CYS A 121 -7.23 16.65 -7.38
CA CYS A 121 -8.32 17.32 -6.69
C CYS A 121 -8.35 18.82 -7.03
N VAL A 122 -7.22 19.50 -6.88
CA VAL A 122 -7.10 20.94 -7.21
C VAL A 122 -7.43 21.20 -8.69
N SER A 123 -6.99 20.34 -9.62
CA SER A 123 -7.30 20.50 -11.05
C SER A 123 -8.78 20.36 -11.39
N GLN A 124 -9.55 19.68 -10.53
CA GLN A 124 -11.02 19.58 -10.62
C GLN A 124 -11.74 20.71 -9.88
N GLY A 125 -11.01 21.60 -9.22
CA GLY A 125 -11.59 22.65 -8.36
C GLY A 125 -12.12 22.12 -7.03
N TRP A 126 -11.70 20.94 -6.60
CA TRP A 126 -12.10 20.33 -5.33
C TRP A 126 -11.11 20.69 -4.23
N SER A 127 -11.61 20.96 -3.04
CA SER A 127 -10.82 21.34 -1.87
C SER A 127 -10.91 20.29 -0.74
N GLY A 128 -9.99 20.40 0.22
CA GLY A 128 -9.93 19.56 1.41
C GLY A 128 -8.66 18.69 1.53
N MET A 129 -8.04 18.33 0.41
CA MET A 129 -6.88 17.45 0.40
C MET A 129 -5.54 18.15 0.08
N GLU A 130 -5.50 19.47 0.17
CA GLU A 130 -4.32 20.29 -0.13
C GLU A 130 -3.12 19.93 0.79
N PHE A 131 -3.40 19.55 2.03
CA PHE A 131 -2.38 19.14 3.00
C PHE A 131 -1.55 17.94 2.53
N MET A 132 -2.09 17.09 1.64
CA MET A 132 -1.37 15.94 1.08
C MET A 132 -0.24 16.32 0.12
N ILE A 133 -0.21 17.55 -0.40
CA ILE A 133 0.88 18.02 -1.29
C ILE A 133 2.23 17.91 -0.58
N GLY A 134 2.26 18.18 0.72
CA GLY A 134 3.47 18.12 1.55
C GLY A 134 3.79 16.74 2.14
N ILE A 135 2.92 15.73 1.93
CA ILE A 135 3.09 14.39 2.51
C ILE A 135 3.66 13.44 1.46
N PRO A 136 4.91 12.98 1.61
CA PRO A 136 5.48 12.00 0.69
C PRO A 136 4.95 10.60 1.03
N GLY A 137 3.90 10.16 0.36
CA GLY A 137 3.26 8.89 0.64
C GLY A 137 2.42 8.37 -0.51
N THR A 138 1.58 7.39 -0.21
CA THR A 138 0.54 6.83 -1.09
C THR A 138 -0.78 6.78 -0.33
N ILE A 139 -1.89 6.80 -1.05
CA ILE A 139 -3.25 6.74 -0.49
C ILE A 139 -3.42 5.62 0.54
N GLY A 140 -2.95 4.39 0.25
CA GLY A 140 -3.02 3.29 1.20
C GLY A 140 -2.23 3.56 2.49
N GLY A 141 -1.05 4.16 2.37
CA GLY A 141 -0.26 4.58 3.53
C GLY A 141 -0.91 5.73 4.31
N ALA A 142 -1.51 6.69 3.61
CA ALA A 142 -2.23 7.81 4.23
C ALA A 142 -3.45 7.33 5.02
N VAL A 143 -4.24 6.39 4.48
CA VAL A 143 -5.38 5.77 5.18
C VAL A 143 -4.89 4.95 6.38
N ALA A 144 -3.88 4.08 6.20
CA ALA A 144 -3.36 3.21 7.25
C ALA A 144 -2.78 3.98 8.44
N THR A 145 -2.21 5.15 8.21
CA THR A 145 -1.59 5.97 9.27
C THR A 145 -2.41 7.18 9.67
N ASN A 146 -3.61 7.37 9.09
CA ASN A 146 -4.37 8.60 9.21
C ASN A 146 -3.46 9.83 9.00
N ALA A 147 -2.78 9.87 7.85
CA ALA A 147 -1.82 10.92 7.56
C ALA A 147 -2.50 12.30 7.57
N GLY A 148 -1.83 13.25 8.18
CA GLY A 148 -2.34 14.62 8.28
C GLY A 148 -1.22 15.65 8.40
N ALA A 149 -1.51 16.88 7.99
CA ALA A 149 -0.65 18.04 8.11
C ALA A 149 -1.49 19.31 8.06
N HIS A 150 -0.96 20.40 8.63
CA HIS A 150 -1.60 21.73 8.56
C HIS A 150 -3.07 21.78 9.04
N GLY A 151 -3.43 20.93 9.99
CA GLY A 151 -4.77 20.90 10.58
C GLY A 151 -5.79 20.03 9.87
N GLY A 152 -5.46 19.39 8.75
CA GLY A 152 -6.29 18.38 8.08
C GLY A 152 -5.74 16.97 8.25
N GLU A 153 -6.60 15.96 8.24
CA GLU A 153 -6.22 14.55 8.27
C GLU A 153 -7.06 13.70 7.30
N THR A 154 -6.51 12.57 6.88
CA THR A 154 -7.09 11.70 5.85
C THR A 154 -8.51 11.24 6.19
N SER A 155 -8.76 10.89 7.45
CA SER A 155 -10.04 10.35 7.92
C SER A 155 -11.22 11.33 7.81
N GLU A 156 -10.96 12.63 7.72
CA GLU A 156 -12.01 13.65 7.56
C GLU A 156 -12.71 13.56 6.20
N PHE A 157 -12.00 13.07 5.18
CA PHE A 157 -12.46 13.04 3.79
C PHE A 157 -12.74 11.64 3.26
N VAL A 158 -12.29 10.59 3.96
CA VAL A 158 -12.57 9.20 3.59
C VAL A 158 -14.05 8.88 3.82
N ARG A 159 -14.74 8.37 2.80
CA ARG A 159 -16.12 7.89 2.84
C ARG A 159 -16.21 6.38 3.01
N SER A 160 -15.47 5.64 2.18
CA SER A 160 -15.40 4.18 2.24
C SER A 160 -14.01 3.68 1.90
N ILE A 161 -13.67 2.51 2.40
CA ILE A 161 -12.38 1.86 2.19
C ILE A 161 -12.61 0.46 1.61
N ARG A 162 -11.87 0.14 0.56
CA ARG A 162 -11.76 -1.21 0.01
C ARG A 162 -10.44 -1.79 0.48
N TRP A 163 -10.51 -2.98 1.08
CA TRP A 163 -9.36 -3.64 1.67
C TRP A 163 -9.44 -5.15 1.49
N MET A 164 -8.33 -5.84 1.64
CA MET A 164 -8.22 -7.30 1.51
C MET A 164 -7.68 -7.90 2.80
N ASP A 165 -8.27 -9.00 3.24
CA ASP A 165 -7.81 -9.77 4.39
C ASP A 165 -6.69 -10.76 4.01
N LEU A 166 -6.20 -11.52 5.00
CA LEU A 166 -5.12 -12.51 4.79
C LEU A 166 -5.59 -13.74 4.02
N GLU A 167 -6.87 -13.99 3.94
CA GLU A 167 -7.51 -15.05 3.16
C GLU A 167 -7.69 -14.66 1.70
N GLY A 168 -7.33 -13.39 1.35
CA GLY A 168 -7.48 -12.85 -0.01
C GLY A 168 -8.90 -12.42 -0.35
N ILE A 169 -9.76 -12.28 0.65
CA ILE A 169 -11.14 -11.82 0.48
C ILE A 169 -11.16 -10.28 0.47
N VAL A 170 -11.86 -9.73 -0.50
CA VAL A 170 -12.04 -8.29 -0.63
C VAL A 170 -13.25 -7.85 0.19
N HIS A 171 -13.05 -6.81 0.99
CA HIS A 171 -14.06 -6.14 1.78
C HIS A 171 -14.22 -4.69 1.33
N GLN A 172 -15.40 -4.13 1.52
CA GLN A 172 -15.65 -2.70 1.32
C GLN A 172 -16.56 -2.19 2.43
N ASP A 173 -16.03 -1.32 3.25
CA ASP A 173 -16.70 -0.79 4.42
C ASP A 173 -16.72 0.74 4.42
N GLN A 174 -17.71 1.30 5.12
CA GLN A 174 -17.79 2.73 5.35
C GLN A 174 -16.71 3.15 6.36
N ARG A 175 -16.30 4.41 6.29
CA ARG A 175 -15.28 4.97 7.19
C ARG A 175 -15.56 4.68 8.67
N ASP A 176 -16.82 4.71 9.07
CA ASP A 176 -17.24 4.56 10.48
C ASP A 176 -17.10 3.12 11.00
N ALA A 177 -16.84 2.15 10.12
CA ALA A 177 -16.50 0.78 10.53
C ALA A 177 -15.10 0.67 11.17
N PHE A 178 -14.29 1.72 11.10
CA PHE A 178 -12.91 1.74 11.59
C PHE A 178 -12.65 2.90 12.54
N GLN A 179 -11.82 2.64 13.54
CA GLN A 179 -11.30 3.69 14.40
C GLN A 179 -10.14 4.41 13.72
N PHE A 180 -10.20 5.74 13.75
CA PHE A 180 -9.12 6.63 13.36
C PHE A 180 -8.75 7.55 14.53
N ALA A 181 -7.46 7.75 14.72
CA ALA A 181 -6.91 8.65 15.73
C ALA A 181 -5.64 9.32 15.18
N TYR A 182 -5.04 10.18 15.97
CA TYR A 182 -3.78 10.83 15.58
C TYR A 182 -2.71 9.79 15.21
N ARG A 183 -2.30 9.79 13.91
CA ARG A 183 -1.32 8.86 13.33
C ARG A 183 -1.68 7.38 13.47
N PHE A 184 -2.96 7.08 13.52
CA PHE A 184 -3.45 5.72 13.71
C PHE A 184 -4.73 5.45 12.92
N SER A 185 -4.82 4.24 12.36
CA SER A 185 -6.09 3.61 11.96
C SER A 185 -6.04 2.11 12.21
N GLU A 186 -7.20 1.48 12.30
CA GLU A 186 -7.30 0.01 12.37
C GLU A 186 -6.99 -0.70 11.03
N LEU A 187 -6.74 0.06 9.97
CA LEU A 187 -6.42 -0.43 8.62
C LEU A 187 -4.91 -0.60 8.45
N ASP A 188 -4.32 -1.49 9.24
CA ASP A 188 -2.89 -1.80 9.17
C ASP A 188 -2.68 -3.20 8.54
N ALA A 189 -1.84 -3.27 7.51
CA ALA A 189 -1.44 -4.52 6.87
C ALA A 189 -0.83 -5.53 7.86
N LYS A 190 -0.17 -5.06 8.93
CA LYS A 190 0.35 -5.91 10.03
C LYS A 190 -0.77 -6.59 10.82
N GLN A 191 -1.97 -6.01 10.81
CA GLN A 191 -3.18 -6.59 11.42
C GLN A 191 -4.01 -7.38 10.41
N GLY A 192 -3.47 -7.63 9.21
CA GLY A 192 -4.13 -8.40 8.17
C GLY A 192 -5.14 -7.61 7.35
N ARG A 193 -5.07 -6.28 7.34
CA ARG A 193 -5.97 -5.42 6.54
C ARG A 193 -5.17 -4.62 5.54
N VAL A 194 -5.12 -5.11 4.30
CA VAL A 194 -4.40 -4.45 3.19
C VAL A 194 -5.35 -3.53 2.44
N VAL A 195 -5.19 -2.22 2.59
CA VAL A 195 -5.97 -1.23 1.82
C VAL A 195 -5.63 -1.35 0.34
N THR A 196 -6.65 -1.49 -0.51
CA THR A 196 -6.51 -1.56 -1.98
C THR A 196 -6.99 -0.29 -2.67
N SER A 197 -8.00 0.37 -2.14
CA SER A 197 -8.45 1.71 -2.56
C SER A 197 -9.24 2.40 -1.46
N ALA A 198 -9.43 3.71 -1.58
CA ALA A 198 -10.33 4.48 -0.73
C ALA A 198 -11.14 5.47 -1.57
N THR A 199 -12.39 5.67 -1.17
CA THR A 199 -13.28 6.69 -1.75
C THR A 199 -13.28 7.91 -0.84
N PHE A 200 -13.05 9.06 -1.45
CA PHE A 200 -13.01 10.35 -0.78
C PHE A 200 -14.17 11.21 -1.22
N GLU A 201 -14.74 11.97 -0.29
CA GLU A 201 -15.72 13.00 -0.54
C GLU A 201 -15.12 14.35 -0.16
N LEU A 202 -15.08 15.28 -1.11
CA LEU A 202 -14.34 16.52 -1.06
C LEU A 202 -15.31 17.72 -1.07
N ALA A 203 -14.80 18.92 -0.86
CA ALA A 203 -15.59 20.16 -0.90
C ALA A 203 -15.41 20.92 -2.22
#